data_e052f058a889cd92645551ba36f55d37
#
_entry.id   e052f058a889cd92645551ba36f55d37
#
_cell.length_a   1.000
_cell.length_b   1.000
_cell.length_c   1.000
_cell.angle_alpha   90.00
_cell.angle_beta   90.00
_cell.angle_gamma   90.00
#
_symmetry.space_group_name_H-M   'P 1'
#
loop_
_entity.id
_entity.type
_entity.pdbx_description
1 polymer ?
#
loop_
_entity_poly.entity_id
_entity_poly.type
_entity_poly.pdbx_seq_one_letter_code
_entity_poly.pdbx_strand_id
1 'polypeptide(L)'
;MAFLRASELATTPRMLTVEARGSNLMIGGTASTSSRWSEQGWISERIELNSSLSVVGGAETDSVPRLHGLSQRRIQSFVFADVTGFSKMPEEYTPKFVDSFLTTVSGILDELVHPPADANTRGDGLYLVFDTSDGAAEFATSLLAAIRTIDWMALELPPDTTVRIGLHTGPAYRTYDPVMKKHTFYGSHVNRTARLEAIVQPGQIFATEAFAASMAAKGEGNFRCEYIGETKLAKNFGVAPLYRLYRRT
;
A
#
# COMPACT_ATOMS: atom_id res chain seq x y z
N MET A 1 -13.83 -19.30 9.60
CA MET A 1 -14.51 -18.45 8.58
C MET A 1 -14.22 -18.88 7.14
N ALA A 2 -12.99 -19.17 6.73
CA ALA A 2 -12.70 -19.65 5.37
C ALA A 2 -13.47 -20.92 4.95
N PHE A 3 -13.78 -21.80 5.89
CA PHE A 3 -14.51 -23.06 5.68
C PHE A 3 -15.97 -22.89 5.27
N LEU A 4 -16.68 -21.96 5.88
CA LEU A 4 -18.09 -21.69 5.56
C LEU A 4 -18.25 -21.14 4.14
N ARG A 5 -17.34 -20.28 3.69
CA ARG A 5 -17.37 -19.71 2.33
C ARG A 5 -17.05 -20.72 1.23
N ALA A 6 -16.18 -21.70 1.48
CA ALA A 6 -15.85 -22.71 0.46
C ALA A 6 -17.02 -23.66 0.21
N SER A 7 -17.80 -24.01 1.25
CA SER A 7 -19.01 -24.83 1.10
C SER A 7 -20.15 -24.09 0.38
N GLU A 8 -20.30 -22.78 0.62
CA GLU A 8 -21.29 -21.93 -0.07
C GLU A 8 -21.00 -21.77 -1.57
N LEU A 9 -19.71 -21.78 -1.95
CA LEU A 9 -19.27 -21.61 -3.33
C LEU A 9 -19.10 -22.93 -4.10
N ALA A 10 -19.42 -24.08 -3.49
CA ALA A 10 -19.21 -25.42 -4.04
C ALA A 10 -17.78 -25.65 -4.56
N THR A 11 -16.79 -25.05 -3.92
CA THR A 11 -15.37 -25.16 -4.28
C THR A 11 -14.63 -26.05 -3.28
N THR A 12 -13.66 -26.85 -3.76
CA THR A 12 -12.80 -27.63 -2.87
C THR A 12 -11.74 -26.70 -2.28
N PRO A 13 -11.69 -26.53 -0.95
CA PRO A 13 -10.66 -25.67 -0.34
C PRO A 13 -9.27 -26.25 -0.54
N ARG A 14 -8.30 -25.40 -0.83
CA ARG A 14 -6.88 -25.75 -0.91
C ARG A 14 -6.09 -24.96 0.12
N MET A 15 -5.12 -25.61 0.75
CA MET A 15 -4.22 -24.98 1.71
C MET A 15 -2.77 -25.14 1.24
N LEU A 16 -2.04 -24.02 1.24
CA LEU A 16 -0.59 -24.04 1.05
C LEU A 16 0.09 -23.86 2.40
N THR A 17 0.93 -24.81 2.79
CA THR A 17 1.75 -24.75 4.00
C THR A 17 3.20 -24.61 3.63
N VAL A 18 3.91 -23.72 4.36
CA VAL A 18 5.36 -23.54 4.24
C VAL A 18 5.96 -23.95 5.58
N GLU A 19 6.80 -24.97 5.59
CA GLU A 19 7.40 -25.51 6.79
C GLU A 19 8.94 -25.53 6.67
N ALA A 20 9.64 -25.15 7.75
CA ALA A 20 11.08 -25.34 7.84
C ALA A 20 11.38 -26.80 8.22
N ARG A 21 12.39 -27.38 7.60
CA ARG A 21 12.83 -28.74 7.89
C ARG A 21 13.28 -28.86 9.35
N GLY A 22 12.64 -29.74 10.13
CA GLY A 22 13.00 -29.97 11.54
C GLY A 22 12.17 -29.21 12.57
N SER A 23 11.09 -28.52 12.19
CA SER A 23 10.17 -27.91 13.15
C SER A 23 9.39 -28.99 13.91
N ASN A 24 9.55 -29.02 15.25
CA ASN A 24 8.77 -29.90 16.11
C ASN A 24 7.29 -29.48 16.08
N LEU A 25 6.42 -30.49 16.04
CA LEU A 25 4.96 -30.30 16.15
C LEU A 25 4.61 -29.63 17.49
N MET A 26 4.35 -28.32 17.44
CA MET A 26 3.74 -27.60 18.55
C MET A 26 2.24 -27.54 18.39
N ILE A 27 1.47 -27.75 19.47
CA ILE A 27 0.01 -27.62 19.46
C ILE A 27 -0.36 -26.19 19.05
N GLY A 28 -1.11 -26.05 17.92
CA GLY A 28 -1.52 -24.76 17.39
C GLY A 28 -0.66 -24.19 16.27
N GLY A 29 0.42 -24.85 15.88
CA GLY A 29 1.27 -24.45 14.76
C GLY A 29 0.76 -24.91 13.39
N THR A 30 1.48 -24.53 12.32
CA THR A 30 1.18 -24.86 10.91
C THR A 30 1.01 -26.37 10.68
N ALA A 31 1.87 -27.21 11.29
CA ALA A 31 1.79 -28.66 11.18
C ALA A 31 0.51 -29.23 11.78
N SER A 32 0.05 -28.72 12.92
CA SER A 32 -1.21 -29.11 13.55
C SER A 32 -2.43 -28.71 12.70
N THR A 33 -2.37 -27.56 12.08
CA THR A 33 -3.42 -27.09 11.15
C THR A 33 -3.46 -27.94 9.88
N SER A 34 -2.30 -28.30 9.33
CA SER A 34 -2.15 -29.16 8.16
C SER A 34 -2.74 -30.56 8.40
N SER A 35 -2.45 -31.15 9.59
CA SER A 35 -2.99 -32.47 9.97
C SER A 35 -4.51 -32.45 10.04
N ARG A 36 -5.09 -31.45 10.71
CA ARG A 36 -6.56 -31.29 10.78
C ARG A 36 -7.21 -31.08 9.41
N TRP A 37 -6.49 -30.40 8.51
CA TRP A 37 -6.95 -30.18 7.14
C TRP A 37 -7.02 -31.49 6.36
N SER A 38 -5.96 -32.32 6.47
CA SER A 38 -5.90 -33.63 5.82
C SER A 38 -6.94 -34.60 6.36
N GLU A 39 -7.25 -34.57 7.67
CA GLU A 39 -8.31 -35.36 8.30
C GLU A 39 -9.71 -35.07 7.72
N GLN A 40 -9.92 -33.87 7.19
CA GLN A 40 -11.15 -33.47 6.50
C GLN A 40 -11.20 -33.89 5.02
N GLY A 41 -10.16 -34.60 4.54
CA GLY A 41 -10.07 -35.03 3.14
C GLY A 41 -9.77 -33.90 2.15
N TRP A 42 -9.27 -32.74 2.63
CA TRP A 42 -8.97 -31.62 1.77
C TRP A 42 -7.52 -31.59 1.30
N ILE A 43 -7.29 -31.02 0.12
CA ILE A 43 -5.98 -31.00 -0.51
C ILE A 43 -5.09 -29.95 0.19
N SER A 44 -3.92 -30.38 0.67
CA SER A 44 -2.85 -29.50 1.14
C SER A 44 -1.61 -29.67 0.28
N GLU A 45 -1.03 -28.55 -0.14
CA GLU A 45 0.28 -28.49 -0.81
C GLU A 45 1.32 -28.05 0.21
N ARG A 46 2.43 -28.78 0.32
CA ARG A 46 3.51 -28.48 1.27
C ARG A 46 4.73 -27.98 0.52
N ILE A 47 5.27 -26.85 0.97
CA ILE A 47 6.58 -26.36 0.54
C ILE A 47 7.56 -26.54 1.71
N GLU A 48 8.57 -27.37 1.53
CA GLU A 48 9.67 -27.52 2.49
C GLU A 48 10.78 -26.52 2.19
N LEU A 49 11.13 -25.71 3.18
CA LEU A 49 12.30 -24.85 3.10
C LEU A 49 13.54 -25.64 3.51
N ASN A 50 14.47 -25.87 2.57
CA ASN A 50 15.78 -26.42 2.91
C ASN A 50 16.60 -25.38 3.70
N SER A 51 17.01 -25.74 4.90
CA SER A 51 17.80 -24.91 5.82
C SER A 51 19.27 -24.67 5.40
N SER A 52 19.64 -25.00 4.17
CA SER A 52 21.00 -24.85 3.66
C SER A 52 21.29 -23.49 2.98
N LEU A 53 20.52 -22.44 3.27
CA LEU A 53 20.97 -21.08 2.98
C LEU A 53 21.78 -20.56 4.19
N SER A 54 23.02 -21.05 4.31
CA SER A 54 24.06 -20.38 5.08
C SER A 54 24.28 -19.00 4.47
N VAL A 55 24.06 -17.95 5.28
CA VAL A 55 24.47 -16.59 4.95
C VAL A 55 26.01 -16.59 4.91
N VAL A 56 26.57 -16.76 3.72
CA VAL A 56 27.98 -16.47 3.49
C VAL A 56 28.07 -14.97 3.27
N GLY A 57 28.57 -14.26 4.28
CA GLY A 57 29.10 -12.91 4.12
C GLY A 57 30.29 -12.98 3.17
N GLY A 58 30.21 -12.39 2.01
CA GLY A 58 31.29 -12.35 1.03
C GLY A 58 31.13 -11.14 0.11
N ALA A 59 32.23 -10.43 -0.01
CA ALA A 59 32.43 -9.20 -0.76
C ALA A 59 31.81 -9.22 -2.17
N GLU A 60 31.37 -8.04 -2.59
CA GLU A 60 30.98 -7.73 -3.96
C GLU A 60 32.08 -8.13 -4.95
N THR A 61 31.78 -9.11 -5.79
CA THR A 61 32.51 -9.31 -7.05
C THR A 61 31.50 -9.14 -8.19
N ASP A 62 31.70 -8.06 -8.93
CA ASP A 62 31.09 -7.84 -10.24
C ASP A 62 31.40 -9.00 -11.19
N SER A 63 30.38 -9.45 -11.90
CA SER A 63 30.38 -10.33 -13.07
C SER A 63 29.78 -11.73 -12.90
N VAL A 64 28.47 -11.79 -12.64
CA VAL A 64 27.67 -12.96 -13.05
C VAL A 64 26.40 -12.41 -13.75
N PRO A 65 26.01 -12.91 -14.95
CA PRO A 65 24.72 -12.54 -15.54
C PRO A 65 23.64 -12.97 -14.56
N ARG A 66 23.03 -12.00 -13.88
CA ARG A 66 21.90 -12.28 -12.99
C ARG A 66 20.78 -12.82 -13.87
N LEU A 67 20.57 -14.13 -13.86
CA LEU A 67 19.25 -14.70 -14.05
C LEU A 67 18.30 -13.77 -13.32
N HIS A 68 17.25 -13.28 -13.97
CA HIS A 68 16.29 -12.31 -13.41
C HIS A 68 15.91 -12.77 -12.02
N GLY A 69 16.66 -12.24 -11.02
CA GLY A 69 16.60 -12.68 -9.65
C GLY A 69 15.16 -12.59 -9.20
N LEU A 70 14.69 -13.58 -8.50
CA LEU A 70 13.40 -13.62 -7.83
C LEU A 70 13.26 -12.29 -7.07
N SER A 71 12.61 -11.30 -7.70
CA SER A 71 12.37 -9.99 -7.10
C SER A 71 11.55 -10.24 -5.85
N GLN A 72 12.17 -10.06 -4.68
CA GLN A 72 11.50 -10.33 -3.42
C GLN A 72 10.29 -9.40 -3.30
N ARG A 73 9.12 -10.00 -3.13
CA ARG A 73 7.91 -9.26 -2.78
C ARG A 73 8.02 -8.84 -1.32
N ARG A 74 7.75 -7.56 -1.06
CA ARG A 74 7.69 -7.00 0.29
C ARG A 74 6.31 -6.39 0.52
N ILE A 75 5.81 -6.52 1.75
CA ILE A 75 4.59 -5.80 2.15
C ILE A 75 4.95 -4.32 2.26
N GLN A 76 4.22 -3.49 1.53
CA GLN A 76 4.39 -2.06 1.47
C GLN A 76 3.04 -1.36 1.64
N SER A 77 3.08 -0.12 2.12
CA SER A 77 1.91 0.75 2.16
C SER A 77 2.02 1.81 1.08
N PHE A 78 0.99 1.89 0.25
CA PHE A 78 0.94 2.76 -0.93
C PHE A 78 0.02 3.93 -0.67
N VAL A 79 0.47 5.11 -1.10
CA VAL A 79 -0.31 6.34 -1.13
C VAL A 79 -0.43 6.79 -2.59
N PHE A 80 -1.65 6.96 -3.06
CA PHE A 80 -1.95 7.72 -4.26
C PHE A 80 -2.74 8.95 -3.84
N ALA A 81 -2.33 10.10 -4.31
CA ALA A 81 -3.04 11.35 -4.09
C ALA A 81 -3.13 12.14 -5.38
N ASP A 82 -4.21 12.88 -5.55
CA ASP A 82 -4.49 13.67 -6.73
C ASP A 82 -5.23 14.95 -6.33
N VAL A 83 -4.89 16.07 -6.98
CA VAL A 83 -5.52 17.35 -6.69
C VAL A 83 -6.83 17.49 -7.45
N THR A 84 -7.88 17.79 -6.74
CA THR A 84 -9.20 17.95 -7.33
C THR A 84 -9.29 19.23 -8.15
N GLY A 85 -9.68 19.09 -9.42
CA GLY A 85 -9.92 20.21 -10.30
C GLY A 85 -8.69 20.72 -11.08
N PHE A 86 -7.50 20.18 -10.85
CA PHE A 86 -6.28 20.59 -11.56
C PHE A 86 -6.43 20.56 -13.09
N SER A 87 -7.01 19.50 -13.65
CA SER A 87 -7.23 19.38 -15.12
C SER A 87 -8.15 20.43 -15.73
N LYS A 88 -8.88 21.19 -14.90
CA LYS A 88 -9.75 22.29 -15.32
C LYS A 88 -9.14 23.65 -15.03
N MET A 89 -7.97 23.68 -14.39
CA MET A 89 -7.27 24.91 -14.06
C MET A 89 -6.70 25.52 -15.34
N PRO A 90 -6.87 26.85 -15.55
CA PRO A 90 -6.20 27.55 -16.64
C PRO A 90 -4.68 27.35 -16.61
N GLU A 91 -4.06 27.16 -17.78
CA GLU A 91 -2.64 26.83 -17.87
C GLU A 91 -1.73 27.90 -17.24
N GLU A 92 -2.13 29.14 -17.23
CA GLU A 92 -1.40 30.26 -16.62
C GLU A 92 -1.20 30.10 -15.11
N TYR A 93 -2.07 29.36 -14.42
CA TYR A 93 -1.95 29.07 -12.97
C TYR A 93 -1.08 27.86 -12.65
N THR A 94 -0.81 27.02 -13.65
CA THR A 94 -0.08 25.75 -13.45
C THR A 94 1.27 25.94 -12.77
N PRO A 95 2.16 26.88 -13.19
CA PRO A 95 3.46 27.04 -12.53
C PRO A 95 3.35 27.41 -11.04
N LYS A 96 2.46 28.36 -10.71
CA LYS A 96 2.24 28.81 -9.34
C LYS A 96 1.65 27.71 -8.46
N PHE A 97 0.69 26.95 -9.00
CA PHE A 97 0.13 25.79 -8.32
C PHE A 97 1.20 24.72 -8.04
N VAL A 98 1.95 24.31 -9.08
CA VAL A 98 2.96 23.25 -8.97
C VAL A 98 4.03 23.63 -7.95
N ASP A 99 4.51 24.89 -7.97
CA ASP A 99 5.49 25.38 -7.00
C ASP A 99 4.93 25.30 -5.56
N SER A 100 3.74 25.85 -5.31
CA SER A 100 3.12 25.85 -3.98
C SER A 100 2.81 24.42 -3.49
N PHE A 101 2.27 23.57 -4.37
CA PHE A 101 1.91 22.20 -4.03
C PHE A 101 3.14 21.34 -3.74
N LEU A 102 4.13 21.34 -4.64
CA LEU A 102 5.33 20.51 -4.47
C LEU A 102 6.21 20.99 -3.32
N THR A 103 6.29 22.31 -3.06
CA THR A 103 6.97 22.84 -1.89
C THR A 103 6.32 22.37 -0.60
N THR A 104 4.97 22.37 -0.54
CA THR A 104 4.22 21.82 0.60
C THR A 104 4.49 20.32 0.78
N VAL A 105 4.47 19.55 -0.30
CA VAL A 105 4.75 18.10 -0.26
C VAL A 105 6.19 17.85 0.23
N SER A 106 7.18 18.60 -0.29
CA SER A 106 8.57 18.48 0.12
C SER A 106 8.76 18.77 1.61
N GLY A 107 8.17 19.86 2.11
CA GLY A 107 8.26 20.21 3.53
C GLY A 107 7.67 19.12 4.44
N ILE A 108 6.55 18.50 4.04
CA ILE A 108 5.98 17.37 4.78
C ILE A 108 6.94 16.17 4.77
N LEU A 109 7.53 15.85 3.61
CA LEU A 109 8.45 14.71 3.49
C LEU A 109 9.70 14.87 4.34
N ASP A 110 10.21 16.09 4.47
CA ASP A 110 11.39 16.43 5.28
C ASP A 110 11.13 16.29 6.79
N GLU A 111 9.89 16.44 7.23
CA GLU A 111 9.48 16.34 8.63
C GLU A 111 9.07 14.91 9.06
N LEU A 112 8.90 13.99 8.11
CA LEU A 112 8.45 12.63 8.43
C LEU A 112 9.49 11.82 9.20
N VAL A 113 9.08 11.21 10.30
CA VAL A 113 9.91 10.24 11.05
C VAL A 113 10.20 8.99 10.21
N HIS A 114 9.25 8.61 9.36
CA HIS A 114 9.35 7.46 8.47
C HIS A 114 9.18 7.91 7.02
N PRO A 115 10.28 8.31 6.35
CA PRO A 115 10.21 8.75 4.96
C PRO A 115 9.78 7.62 4.02
N PRO A 116 9.25 7.94 2.83
CA PRO A 116 8.87 6.93 1.86
C PRO A 116 10.08 6.20 1.28
N ALA A 117 9.92 4.91 1.00
CA ALA A 117 10.90 4.08 0.29
C ALA A 117 10.98 4.42 -1.21
N ASP A 118 9.93 5.03 -1.76
CA ASP A 118 9.86 5.58 -3.12
C ASP A 118 8.83 6.71 -3.17
N ALA A 119 9.13 7.76 -3.93
CA ALA A 119 8.24 8.87 -4.19
C ALA A 119 8.33 9.29 -5.65
N ASN A 120 7.16 9.52 -6.25
CA ASN A 120 7.01 9.99 -7.63
C ASN A 120 5.90 11.03 -7.70
N THR A 121 6.13 12.04 -8.51
CA THR A 121 5.14 13.09 -8.81
C THR A 121 4.83 13.11 -10.30
N ARG A 122 3.58 13.41 -10.65
CA ARG A 122 3.16 13.63 -12.04
C ARG A 122 2.18 14.80 -12.05
N GLY A 123 2.71 16.02 -12.19
CA GLY A 123 1.91 17.22 -12.10
C GLY A 123 1.26 17.35 -10.72
N ASP A 124 -0.03 17.14 -10.64
CA ASP A 124 -0.85 17.17 -9.44
C ASP A 124 -0.98 15.80 -8.74
N GLY A 125 -0.53 14.74 -9.39
CA GLY A 125 -0.60 13.38 -8.87
C GLY A 125 0.64 12.98 -8.08
N LEU A 126 0.44 12.30 -6.96
CA LEU A 126 1.48 11.73 -6.11
C LEU A 126 1.34 10.21 -6.01
N TYR A 127 2.47 9.53 -6.10
CA TYR A 127 2.62 8.12 -5.78
C TYR A 127 3.77 7.94 -4.81
N LEU A 128 3.47 7.47 -3.59
CA LEU A 128 4.48 7.20 -2.58
C LEU A 128 4.33 5.78 -2.03
N VAL A 129 5.46 5.21 -1.63
CA VAL A 129 5.54 3.88 -1.03
C VAL A 129 6.23 3.98 0.31
N PHE A 130 5.63 3.41 1.33
CA PHE A 130 6.15 3.40 2.70
C PHE A 130 6.35 1.96 3.18
N ASP A 131 7.38 1.74 3.98
CA ASP A 131 7.63 0.46 4.63
C ASP A 131 6.57 0.16 5.71
N THR A 132 5.88 1.18 6.21
CA THR A 132 4.88 1.06 7.26
C THR A 132 3.56 1.77 6.93
N SER A 133 2.46 1.25 7.45
CA SER A 133 1.15 1.91 7.36
C SER A 133 1.08 3.21 8.16
N ASP A 134 1.86 3.34 9.26
CA ASP A 134 1.90 4.59 10.05
C ASP A 134 2.54 5.72 9.27
N GLY A 135 3.69 5.48 8.61
CA GLY A 135 4.31 6.50 7.76
C GLY A 135 3.40 6.97 6.63
N ALA A 136 2.68 6.03 5.98
CA ALA A 136 1.69 6.37 4.97
C ALA A 136 0.50 7.17 5.54
N ALA A 137 0.02 6.81 6.74
CA ALA A 137 -1.06 7.52 7.42
C ALA A 137 -0.64 8.92 7.86
N GLU A 138 0.57 9.05 8.38
CA GLU A 138 1.15 10.33 8.79
C GLU A 138 1.27 11.27 7.60
N PHE A 139 1.89 10.83 6.52
CA PHE A 139 1.98 11.62 5.28
C PHE A 139 0.59 12.04 4.78
N ALA A 140 -0.34 11.10 4.63
CA ALA A 140 -1.66 11.37 4.07
C ALA A 140 -2.45 12.40 4.91
N THR A 141 -2.42 12.28 6.24
CA THR A 141 -3.12 13.21 7.12
C THR A 141 -2.44 14.58 7.19
N SER A 142 -1.10 14.63 7.16
CA SER A 142 -0.34 15.88 7.12
C SER A 142 -0.55 16.61 5.79
N LEU A 143 -0.55 15.89 4.66
CA LEU A 143 -0.85 16.48 3.35
C LEU A 143 -2.24 17.10 3.32
N LEU A 144 -3.27 16.34 3.74
CA LEU A 144 -4.64 16.87 3.73
C LEU A 144 -4.80 18.08 4.66
N ALA A 145 -4.14 18.07 5.82
CA ALA A 145 -4.15 19.20 6.75
C ALA A 145 -3.45 20.43 6.15
N ALA A 146 -2.25 20.27 5.59
CA ALA A 146 -1.48 21.35 4.99
C ALA A 146 -2.23 22.00 3.81
N ILE A 147 -2.80 21.19 2.90
CA ILE A 147 -3.58 21.69 1.76
C ILE A 147 -4.78 22.53 2.20
N ARG A 148 -5.39 22.20 3.33
CA ARG A 148 -6.52 22.98 3.90
C ARG A 148 -6.10 24.31 4.52
N THR A 149 -4.84 24.48 4.88
CA THR A 149 -4.33 25.73 5.48
C THR A 149 -3.77 26.71 4.46
N ILE A 150 -3.57 26.30 3.22
CA ILE A 150 -3.13 27.18 2.14
C ILE A 150 -4.25 28.16 1.79
N ASP A 151 -3.93 29.44 1.78
CA ASP A 151 -4.82 30.47 1.22
C ASP A 151 -4.68 30.49 -0.31
N TRP A 152 -5.47 29.63 -0.95
CA TRP A 152 -5.47 29.50 -2.41
C TRP A 152 -5.91 30.79 -3.11
N MET A 153 -6.79 31.58 -2.48
CA MET A 153 -7.23 32.87 -3.03
C MET A 153 -6.10 33.91 -3.03
N ALA A 154 -5.30 33.96 -1.99
CA ALA A 154 -4.12 34.83 -1.95
C ALA A 154 -3.08 34.45 -3.01
N LEU A 155 -3.08 33.19 -3.44
CA LEU A 155 -2.28 32.69 -4.55
C LEU A 155 -2.96 32.87 -5.92
N GLU A 156 -4.15 33.46 -5.98
CA GLU A 156 -4.97 33.58 -7.20
C GLU A 156 -5.35 32.22 -7.80
N LEU A 157 -5.46 31.20 -6.97
CA LEU A 157 -5.85 29.83 -7.33
C LEU A 157 -7.29 29.52 -6.84
N PRO A 158 -7.95 28.50 -7.42
CA PRO A 158 -9.31 28.13 -7.01
C PRO A 158 -9.39 27.83 -5.51
N PRO A 159 -10.33 28.46 -4.75
CA PRO A 159 -10.40 28.33 -3.30
C PRO A 159 -10.82 26.95 -2.81
N ASP A 160 -11.46 26.15 -3.66
CA ASP A 160 -11.89 24.77 -3.41
C ASP A 160 -10.82 23.71 -3.74
N THR A 161 -9.58 24.17 -4.02
CA THR A 161 -8.44 23.28 -4.26
C THR A 161 -8.21 22.37 -3.05
N THR A 162 -8.28 21.08 -3.28
CA THR A 162 -8.10 20.04 -2.26
C THR A 162 -7.53 18.77 -2.87
N VAL A 163 -7.21 17.79 -2.04
CA VAL A 163 -6.68 16.48 -2.48
C VAL A 163 -7.65 15.36 -2.13
N ARG A 164 -7.62 14.30 -2.92
CA ARG A 164 -8.20 13.01 -2.61
C ARG A 164 -7.06 12.01 -2.45
N ILE A 165 -7.12 11.14 -1.44
CA ILE A 165 -6.02 10.27 -1.08
C ILE A 165 -6.51 8.84 -0.89
N GLY A 166 -5.90 7.90 -1.62
CA GLY A 166 -6.14 6.46 -1.51
C GLY A 166 -4.98 5.74 -0.85
N LEU A 167 -5.28 4.88 0.14
CA LEU A 167 -4.30 4.10 0.90
C LEU A 167 -4.54 2.61 0.77
N HIS A 168 -3.48 1.86 0.54
CA HIS A 168 -3.54 0.41 0.47
C HIS A 168 -2.26 -0.22 1.01
N THR A 169 -2.35 -1.39 1.63
CA THR A 169 -1.19 -2.20 2.04
C THR A 169 -1.23 -3.54 1.33
N GLY A 170 -0.09 -3.96 0.79
CA GLY A 170 0.01 -5.25 0.13
C GLY A 170 1.39 -5.52 -0.45
N PRO A 171 1.62 -6.75 -0.95
CA PRO A 171 2.91 -7.14 -1.50
C PRO A 171 3.19 -6.50 -2.87
N ALA A 172 4.40 -5.97 -3.05
CA ALA A 172 4.90 -5.47 -4.32
C ALA A 172 6.33 -5.91 -4.58
N TYR A 173 6.72 -5.90 -5.85
CA TYR A 173 8.08 -6.17 -6.29
C TYR A 173 8.87 -4.87 -6.32
N ARG A 174 9.99 -4.81 -5.60
CA ARG A 174 10.96 -3.74 -5.74
C ARG A 174 11.90 -4.06 -6.90
N THR A 175 11.90 -3.25 -7.93
CA THR A 175 12.67 -3.47 -9.17
C THR A 175 13.35 -2.19 -9.60
N TYR A 176 14.55 -2.31 -10.18
CA TYR A 176 15.22 -1.17 -10.78
C TYR A 176 14.52 -0.80 -12.09
N ASP A 177 14.13 0.47 -12.21
CA ASP A 177 13.58 1.06 -13.41
C ASP A 177 14.70 1.70 -14.23
N PRO A 178 15.08 1.15 -15.39
CA PRO A 178 16.18 1.67 -16.18
C PRO A 178 15.87 3.03 -16.83
N VAL A 179 14.59 3.38 -16.99
CA VAL A 179 14.16 4.67 -17.54
C VAL A 179 14.28 5.76 -16.47
N MET A 180 13.78 5.48 -15.27
CA MET A 180 13.83 6.40 -14.13
C MET A 180 15.18 6.39 -13.42
N LYS A 181 16.04 5.41 -13.72
CA LYS A 181 17.36 5.16 -13.09
C LYS A 181 17.29 5.04 -11.57
N LYS A 182 16.20 4.49 -11.05
CA LYS A 182 15.98 4.27 -9.62
C LYS A 182 15.21 2.97 -9.36
N HIS A 183 15.24 2.51 -8.10
CA HIS A 183 14.35 1.44 -7.68
C HIS A 183 12.95 2.00 -7.44
N THR A 184 11.95 1.27 -7.90
CA THR A 184 10.53 1.56 -7.66
C THR A 184 9.75 0.28 -7.42
N PHE A 185 8.45 0.38 -7.17
CA PHE A 185 7.61 -0.75 -6.81
C PHE A 185 6.54 -1.01 -7.85
N TYR A 186 6.36 -2.29 -8.20
CA TYR A 186 5.39 -2.76 -9.18
C TYR A 186 4.51 -3.86 -8.61
N GLY A 187 3.28 -3.95 -9.08
CA GLY A 187 2.38 -5.05 -8.75
C GLY A 187 0.90 -4.66 -8.76
N SER A 188 0.04 -5.67 -8.60
CA SER A 188 -1.41 -5.49 -8.58
C SER A 188 -1.89 -4.60 -7.43
N HIS A 189 -1.15 -4.57 -6.31
CA HIS A 189 -1.47 -3.75 -5.15
C HIS A 189 -1.20 -2.26 -5.40
N VAL A 190 -0.17 -1.92 -6.17
CA VAL A 190 0.05 -0.54 -6.68
C VAL A 190 -1.15 -0.12 -7.53
N ASN A 191 -1.54 -0.97 -8.51
CA ASN A 191 -2.69 -0.69 -9.36
C ASN A 191 -4.00 -0.56 -8.56
N ARG A 192 -4.20 -1.38 -7.51
CA ARG A 192 -5.36 -1.31 -6.63
C ARG A 192 -5.46 0.05 -5.94
N THR A 193 -4.33 0.58 -5.46
CA THR A 193 -4.30 1.90 -4.80
C THR A 193 -4.71 3.01 -5.77
N ALA A 194 -4.23 2.99 -7.00
CA ALA A 194 -4.64 3.95 -8.04
C ALA A 194 -6.15 3.83 -8.40
N ARG A 195 -6.74 2.61 -8.32
CA ARG A 195 -8.18 2.43 -8.54
C ARG A 195 -9.02 2.88 -7.35
N LEU A 196 -8.48 2.79 -6.15
CA LEU A 196 -9.11 3.35 -4.97
C LEU A 196 -9.09 4.88 -5.01
N GLU A 197 -7.92 5.50 -5.25
CA GLU A 197 -7.76 6.95 -5.29
C GLU A 197 -8.82 7.59 -6.21
N ALA A 198 -9.03 7.03 -7.40
CA ALA A 198 -9.97 7.56 -8.41
C ALA A 198 -11.44 7.65 -7.95
N ILE A 199 -11.82 7.00 -6.85
CA ILE A 199 -13.19 7.03 -6.28
C ILE A 199 -13.26 7.76 -4.95
N VAL A 200 -12.14 8.25 -4.43
CA VAL A 200 -12.10 9.00 -3.18
C VAL A 200 -12.77 10.37 -3.38
N GLN A 201 -13.58 10.77 -2.42
CA GLN A 201 -14.21 12.10 -2.43
C GLN A 201 -13.18 13.19 -2.17
N PRO A 202 -13.31 14.37 -2.77
CA PRO A 202 -12.46 15.53 -2.47
C PRO A 202 -12.34 15.80 -0.97
N GLY A 203 -11.12 16.06 -0.51
CA GLY A 203 -10.84 16.34 0.89
C GLY A 203 -10.96 15.14 1.84
N GLN A 204 -10.89 13.92 1.32
CA GLN A 204 -10.98 12.70 2.11
C GLN A 204 -9.78 11.76 1.88
N ILE A 205 -9.58 10.87 2.86
CA ILE A 205 -8.58 9.81 2.82
C ILE A 205 -9.30 8.48 2.98
N PHE A 206 -9.31 7.67 1.91
CA PHE A 206 -9.88 6.33 1.96
C PHE A 206 -8.78 5.27 2.00
N ALA A 207 -9.03 4.22 2.76
CA ALA A 207 -8.15 3.08 2.91
C ALA A 207 -8.88 1.77 2.58
N THR A 208 -8.14 0.81 2.05
CA THR A 208 -8.64 -0.56 1.91
C THR A 208 -8.64 -1.29 3.24
N GLU A 209 -9.38 -2.41 3.32
CA GLU A 209 -9.37 -3.31 4.46
C GLU A 209 -7.95 -3.77 4.85
N ALA A 210 -7.09 -4.07 3.86
CA ALA A 210 -5.72 -4.49 4.13
C ALA A 210 -4.89 -3.41 4.84
N PHE A 211 -5.10 -2.14 4.50
CA PHE A 211 -4.48 -1.02 5.20
C PHE A 211 -5.05 -0.86 6.60
N ALA A 212 -6.38 -0.88 6.75
CA ALA A 212 -7.04 -0.77 8.04
C ALA A 212 -6.63 -1.92 9.00
N ALA A 213 -6.53 -3.15 8.49
CA ALA A 213 -6.04 -4.30 9.25
C ALA A 213 -4.58 -4.13 9.68
N SER A 214 -3.71 -3.61 8.80
CA SER A 214 -2.31 -3.31 9.14
C SER A 214 -2.19 -2.27 10.23
N MET A 215 -3.05 -1.24 10.23
CA MET A 215 -3.12 -0.26 11.30
C MET A 215 -3.61 -0.87 12.62
N ALA A 216 -4.70 -1.66 12.57
CA ALA A 216 -5.28 -2.28 13.76
C ALA A 216 -4.34 -3.31 14.42
N ALA A 217 -3.53 -4.02 13.65
CA ALA A 217 -2.56 -4.99 14.15
C ALA A 217 -1.46 -4.37 15.03
N LYS A 218 -1.23 -3.07 14.95
CA LYS A 218 -0.25 -2.33 15.76
C LYS A 218 -0.82 -1.81 17.08
N GLY A 219 -2.12 -1.97 17.29
CA GLY A 219 -2.80 -1.50 18.50
C GLY A 219 -3.22 -0.02 18.42
N GLU A 220 -3.41 0.60 19.59
CA GLU A 220 -3.83 1.98 19.69
C GLU A 220 -2.70 2.93 19.31
N GLY A 221 -2.85 3.58 18.13
CA GLY A 221 -1.93 4.58 17.62
C GLY A 221 -2.62 5.93 17.39
N ASN A 222 -1.91 6.87 16.74
CA ASN A 222 -2.40 8.22 16.45
C ASN A 222 -3.49 8.27 15.37
N PHE A 223 -3.83 7.14 14.77
CA PHE A 223 -4.78 7.06 13.65
C PHE A 223 -5.87 6.05 13.92
N ARG A 224 -7.02 6.24 13.30
CA ARG A 224 -8.11 5.27 13.26
C ARG A 224 -8.66 5.14 11.84
N CYS A 225 -9.08 3.92 11.50
CA CYS A 225 -9.81 3.61 10.28
C CYS A 225 -11.26 3.31 10.65
N GLU A 226 -12.21 4.04 10.05
CA GLU A 226 -13.64 3.87 10.23
C GLU A 226 -14.24 3.24 8.98
N TYR A 227 -14.97 2.14 9.13
CA TYR A 227 -15.62 1.47 8.01
C TYR A 227 -16.72 2.35 7.40
N ILE A 228 -16.69 2.52 6.08
CA ILE A 228 -17.66 3.36 5.35
C ILE A 228 -18.51 2.59 4.35
N GLY A 229 -18.36 1.27 4.26
CA GLY A 229 -19.14 0.42 3.38
C GLY A 229 -18.31 -0.25 2.29
N GLU A 230 -19.01 -1.00 1.42
CA GLU A 230 -18.42 -1.61 0.23
C GLU A 230 -18.64 -0.73 -0.99
N THR A 231 -17.60 -0.55 -1.79
CA THR A 231 -17.66 0.31 -2.97
C THR A 231 -16.98 -0.34 -4.17
N LYS A 232 -17.55 -0.15 -5.35
CA LYS A 232 -16.98 -0.60 -6.61
C LYS A 232 -15.75 0.27 -6.96
N LEU A 233 -14.59 -0.36 -7.09
CA LEU A 233 -13.37 0.31 -7.49
C LEU A 233 -13.40 0.70 -8.98
N ALA A 234 -12.67 1.76 -9.34
CA ALA A 234 -12.60 2.24 -10.71
C ALA A 234 -12.13 1.16 -11.71
N LYS A 235 -12.56 1.30 -12.95
CA LYS A 235 -12.21 0.41 -14.08
C LYS A 235 -12.52 -1.07 -13.82
N ASN A 236 -13.65 -1.37 -13.17
CA ASN A 236 -14.11 -2.74 -12.88
C ASN A 236 -13.12 -3.59 -12.06
N PHE A 237 -12.37 -2.95 -11.16
CA PHE A 237 -11.38 -3.63 -10.32
C PHE A 237 -12.00 -4.38 -9.11
N GLY A 238 -13.30 -4.65 -9.18
CA GLY A 238 -14.08 -5.36 -8.17
C GLY A 238 -14.69 -4.43 -7.12
N VAL A 239 -15.35 -5.05 -6.14
CA VAL A 239 -15.91 -4.38 -4.95
C VAL A 239 -14.96 -4.58 -3.78
N ALA A 240 -14.78 -3.58 -2.96
CA ALA A 240 -13.92 -3.65 -1.78
C ALA A 240 -14.56 -2.93 -0.59
N PRO A 241 -14.41 -3.48 0.63
CA PRO A 241 -14.69 -2.76 1.86
C PRO A 241 -13.72 -1.60 2.00
N LEU A 242 -14.26 -0.41 2.26
CA LEU A 242 -13.48 0.82 2.40
C LEU A 242 -13.60 1.39 3.80
N TYR A 243 -12.55 2.08 4.17
CA TYR A 243 -12.40 2.74 5.45
C TYR A 243 -11.98 4.19 5.23
N ARG A 244 -12.43 5.10 6.09
CA ARG A 244 -11.94 6.47 6.15
C ARG A 244 -10.89 6.58 7.23
N LEU A 245 -9.73 7.16 6.89
CA LEU A 245 -8.65 7.40 7.83
C LEU A 245 -8.83 8.76 8.51
N TYR A 246 -8.59 8.78 9.82
CA TYR A 246 -8.55 9.97 10.64
C TYR A 246 -7.33 9.97 11.56
N ARG A 247 -6.80 11.15 11.87
CA ARG A 247 -5.90 11.33 13.02
C ARG A 247 -6.75 11.38 14.28
N ARG A 248 -6.37 10.66 15.31
CA ARG A 248 -7.00 10.78 16.65
C ARG A 248 -6.63 12.13 17.25
N THR A 249 -7.60 12.83 17.77
CA THR A 249 -7.44 14.10 18.53
C THR A 249 -7.14 13.79 19.97
#